data_91974f484617848f8c061e2f6129ad0a
#
_entry.id   91974f484617848f8c061e2f6129ad0a
#
_cell.length_a   1.000
_cell.length_b   1.000
_cell.length_c   1.000
_cell.angle_alpha   90.00
_cell.angle_beta   90.00
_cell.angle_gamma   90.00
#
_symmetry.space_group_name_H-M   'P 1'
#
loop_
_entity.id
_entity.type
_entity.pdbx_description
1 polymer ?
#
loop_
_entity_poly.entity_id
_entity_poly.type
_entity_poly.pdbx_seq_one_letter_code
_entity_poly.pdbx_strand_id
1 'polypeptide(L)'
;MLSSIIHNTDSFIASVPKLKRKKYGQFFTNMATANFMASLFCFDLTKPELHLLDAGAGTGILSAAVIDKLIQSGYTGRIYLTCYETDELVLPLLKSNLELAKEECGINYEIIQDNYLTSQLFEDNPLFSDNTKLYDYIIGNPPYLKIPKEAKEAKAMPSVCYGTPNLYFLFWAMGIHNLKQDSELVYIVPRSWTSGAYFKRFRQYLFKHCVITDMHLFESRDKVFDGESVLQETIIIKVK
;
A
#
# COMPACT_ATOMS: atom_id res chain seq x y z
N MET A 1 6.00 17.68 8.10
CA MET A 1 6.56 16.66 7.19
C MET A 1 5.66 16.40 5.98
N LEU A 2 4.44 15.88 6.10
CA LEU A 2 3.57 15.50 4.96
C LEU A 2 3.37 16.60 3.92
N SER A 3 3.13 17.85 4.33
CA SER A 3 2.96 18.99 3.41
C SER A 3 4.20 19.23 2.52
N SER A 4 5.40 19.06 3.06
CA SER A 4 6.64 19.19 2.28
C SER A 4 6.78 18.05 1.27
N ILE A 5 6.44 16.82 1.66
CA ILE A 5 6.48 15.64 0.78
C ILE A 5 5.46 15.78 -0.36
N ILE A 6 4.29 16.32 -0.09
CA ILE A 6 3.28 16.61 -1.12
C ILE A 6 3.80 17.67 -2.09
N HIS A 7 4.35 18.77 -1.60
CA HIS A 7 4.92 19.81 -2.47
C HIS A 7 6.02 19.25 -3.40
N ASN A 8 6.91 18.41 -2.85
CA ASN A 8 7.94 17.72 -3.63
C ASN A 8 7.33 16.81 -4.70
N THR A 9 6.25 16.07 -4.33
CA THR A 9 5.54 15.18 -5.24
C THR A 9 4.84 15.95 -6.35
N ASP A 10 4.16 17.04 -6.05
CA ASP A 10 3.47 17.89 -7.05
C ASP A 10 4.47 18.45 -8.07
N SER A 11 5.63 18.91 -7.59
CA SER A 11 6.72 19.38 -8.44
C SER A 11 7.26 18.29 -9.37
N PHE A 12 7.41 17.07 -8.85
CA PHE A 12 7.80 15.89 -9.64
C PHE A 12 6.73 15.54 -10.68
N ILE A 13 5.45 15.49 -10.28
CA ILE A 13 4.33 15.19 -11.17
C ILE A 13 4.27 16.17 -12.33
N ALA A 14 4.50 17.47 -12.07
CA ALA A 14 4.54 18.49 -13.11
C ALA A 14 5.68 18.29 -14.13
N SER A 15 6.78 17.67 -13.70
CA SER A 15 7.96 17.40 -14.56
C SER A 15 7.86 16.13 -15.38
N VAL A 16 6.98 15.16 -15.02
CA VAL A 16 6.89 13.85 -15.67
C VAL A 16 5.65 13.74 -16.57
N PRO A 17 5.78 13.37 -17.87
CA PRO A 17 4.64 13.21 -18.78
C PRO A 17 3.61 12.18 -18.28
N LYS A 18 2.30 12.53 -18.36
CA LYS A 18 1.18 11.65 -17.96
C LYS A 18 1.23 10.24 -18.59
N LEU A 19 1.70 10.12 -19.84
CA LEU A 19 1.81 8.84 -20.54
C LEU A 19 2.79 7.87 -19.88
N LYS A 20 3.89 8.36 -19.29
CA LYS A 20 4.85 7.51 -18.57
C LYS A 20 4.23 6.96 -17.28
N ARG A 21 3.51 7.80 -16.52
CA ARG A 21 2.86 7.41 -15.25
C ARG A 21 1.75 6.36 -15.45
N LYS A 22 0.93 6.52 -16.49
CA LYS A 22 -0.13 5.55 -16.85
C LYS A 22 0.38 4.15 -17.20
N LYS A 23 1.59 4.05 -17.77
CA LYS A 23 2.20 2.76 -18.12
C LYS A 23 2.39 1.83 -16.92
N TYR A 24 2.63 2.38 -15.75
CA TYR A 24 2.86 1.63 -14.52
C TYR A 24 1.60 1.52 -13.63
N GLY A 25 0.46 2.08 -14.07
CA GLY A 25 -0.77 2.11 -13.27
C GLY A 25 -0.63 2.94 -11.99
N GLN A 26 0.29 3.90 -12.00
CA GLN A 26 0.59 4.76 -10.85
C GLN A 26 -0.43 5.90 -10.75
N PHE A 27 -1.06 6.00 -9.60
CA PHE A 27 -1.94 7.09 -9.21
C PHE A 27 -1.46 7.64 -7.88
N PHE A 28 -1.00 8.89 -7.86
CA PHE A 28 -0.55 9.50 -6.62
C PHE A 28 -1.75 9.92 -5.76
N THR A 29 -1.70 9.54 -4.50
CA THR A 29 -2.75 9.85 -3.53
C THR A 29 -2.62 11.31 -3.08
N ASN A 30 -3.72 12.07 -3.10
CA ASN A 30 -3.71 13.43 -2.59
C ASN A 30 -3.68 13.48 -1.05
N MET A 31 -3.37 14.67 -0.49
CA MET A 31 -3.22 14.88 0.96
C MET A 31 -4.47 14.49 1.75
N ALA A 32 -5.65 14.88 1.28
CA ALA A 32 -6.89 14.62 1.99
C ALA A 32 -7.17 13.11 2.10
N THR A 33 -6.98 12.38 1.00
CA THR A 33 -7.12 10.93 0.96
C THR A 33 -6.07 10.23 1.82
N ALA A 34 -4.80 10.66 1.76
CA ALA A 34 -3.72 10.08 2.55
C ALA A 34 -3.95 10.26 4.06
N ASN A 35 -4.34 11.46 4.49
CA ASN A 35 -4.69 11.74 5.89
C ASN A 35 -5.91 10.93 6.34
N PHE A 36 -6.92 10.80 5.49
CA PHE A 36 -8.09 9.99 5.81
C PHE A 36 -7.71 8.51 5.98
N MET A 37 -6.92 7.95 5.06
CA MET A 37 -6.45 6.56 5.17
C MET A 37 -5.64 6.35 6.47
N ALA A 38 -4.71 7.24 6.79
CA ALA A 38 -3.93 7.19 8.02
C ALA A 38 -4.80 7.31 9.29
N SER A 39 -5.90 8.06 9.24
CA SER A 39 -6.82 8.25 10.37
C SER A 39 -7.65 7.01 10.71
N LEU A 40 -7.74 6.05 9.80
CA LEU A 40 -8.48 4.79 10.02
C LEU A 40 -7.73 3.82 10.95
N PHE A 41 -6.41 3.96 11.11
CA PHE A 41 -5.65 3.09 12.00
C PHE A 41 -5.95 3.33 13.48
N CYS A 42 -6.08 2.23 14.22
CA CYS A 42 -6.14 2.21 15.68
C CYS A 42 -4.76 1.78 16.22
N PHE A 43 -3.85 2.75 16.39
CA PHE A 43 -2.49 2.46 16.79
C PHE A 43 -2.38 1.97 18.24
N ASP A 44 -1.60 0.91 18.44
CA ASP A 44 -1.17 0.49 19.78
C ASP A 44 0.04 1.34 20.22
N LEU A 45 -0.25 2.40 20.94
CA LEU A 45 0.77 3.34 21.43
C LEU A 45 1.64 2.77 22.55
N THR A 46 1.33 1.58 23.08
CA THR A 46 2.08 0.95 24.18
C THR A 46 3.27 0.12 23.68
N LYS A 47 3.30 -0.23 22.39
CA LYS A 47 4.41 -1.00 21.82
C LYS A 47 5.71 -0.19 21.81
N PRO A 48 6.86 -0.78 22.19
CA PRO A 48 8.15 -0.10 22.15
C PRO A 48 8.65 0.17 20.73
N GLU A 49 8.15 -0.59 19.77
CA GLU A 49 8.46 -0.43 18.33
C GLU A 49 7.29 -0.86 17.46
N LEU A 50 7.16 -0.22 16.32
CA LEU A 50 6.15 -0.51 15.30
C LEU A 50 6.82 -0.72 13.94
N HIS A 51 6.40 -1.76 13.24
CA HIS A 51 6.83 -2.10 11.90
C HIS A 51 5.73 -1.74 10.90
N LEU A 52 6.03 -0.81 10.00
CA LEU A 52 5.12 -0.30 8.98
C LEU A 52 5.54 -0.82 7.60
N LEU A 53 4.57 -1.06 6.72
CA LEU A 53 4.80 -1.41 5.32
C LEU A 53 4.00 -0.48 4.40
N ASP A 54 4.68 0.03 3.38
CA ASP A 54 4.09 0.70 2.21
C ASP A 54 4.60 0.01 0.93
N ALA A 55 3.81 -0.93 0.41
CA ALA A 55 4.16 -1.69 -0.78
C ALA A 55 3.68 -0.95 -2.04
N GLY A 56 4.61 -0.57 -2.91
CA GLY A 56 4.36 0.36 -4.00
C GLY A 56 4.28 1.79 -3.49
N ALA A 57 5.28 2.20 -2.70
CA ALA A 57 5.27 3.43 -1.91
C ALA A 57 5.21 4.72 -2.76
N GLY A 58 5.55 4.63 -4.06
CA GLY A 58 5.61 5.80 -4.91
C GLY A 58 6.52 6.87 -4.33
N THR A 59 6.01 8.06 -4.11
CA THR A 59 6.78 9.16 -3.52
C THR A 59 6.78 9.17 -1.98
N GLY A 60 6.12 8.20 -1.32
CA GLY A 60 6.07 8.07 0.14
C GLY A 60 4.99 8.91 0.84
N ILE A 61 3.97 9.41 0.10
CA ILE A 61 2.90 10.22 0.69
C ILE A 61 2.11 9.44 1.75
N LEU A 62 1.75 8.18 1.48
CA LEU A 62 1.00 7.35 2.42
C LEU A 62 1.84 7.02 3.66
N SER A 63 3.12 6.69 3.47
CA SER A 63 4.08 6.51 4.55
C SER A 63 4.16 7.75 5.44
N ALA A 64 4.30 8.94 4.84
CA ALA A 64 4.34 10.20 5.57
C ALA A 64 3.06 10.48 6.37
N ALA A 65 1.89 10.21 5.77
CA ALA A 65 0.60 10.41 6.45
C ALA A 65 0.46 9.52 7.69
N VAL A 66 0.90 8.25 7.62
CA VAL A 66 0.87 7.32 8.77
C VAL A 66 1.84 7.79 9.86
N ILE A 67 3.06 8.19 9.50
CA ILE A 67 4.06 8.68 10.46
C ILE A 67 3.55 9.95 11.15
N ASP A 68 3.06 10.95 10.39
CA ASP A 68 2.49 12.17 10.98
C ASP A 68 1.33 11.83 11.94
N LYS A 69 0.47 10.89 11.56
CA LYS A 69 -0.65 10.46 12.41
C LYS A 69 -0.20 9.77 13.69
N LEU A 70 0.82 8.89 13.62
CA LEU A 70 1.44 8.25 14.79
C LEU A 70 1.99 9.28 15.77
N ILE A 71 2.79 10.24 15.28
CA ILE A 71 3.37 11.31 16.11
C ILE A 71 2.27 12.17 16.73
N GLN A 72 1.27 12.58 15.96
CA GLN A 72 0.12 13.33 16.45
C GLN A 72 -0.70 12.57 17.52
N SER A 73 -0.71 11.25 17.45
CA SER A 73 -1.36 10.38 18.45
C SER A 73 -0.53 10.21 19.73
N GLY A 74 0.67 10.80 19.80
CA GLY A 74 1.54 10.74 20.97
C GLY A 74 2.44 9.50 21.02
N TYR A 75 2.64 8.79 19.91
CA TYR A 75 3.56 7.66 19.89
C TYR A 75 5.01 8.13 20.06
N THR A 76 5.73 7.49 20.99
CA THR A 76 7.12 7.81 21.34
C THR A 76 8.09 6.64 21.15
N GLY A 77 7.58 5.48 20.71
CA GLY A 77 8.39 4.31 20.43
C GLY A 77 9.14 4.42 19.09
N ARG A 78 9.88 3.38 18.76
CA ARG A 78 10.64 3.32 17.51
C ARG A 78 9.72 2.97 16.34
N ILE A 79 9.91 3.65 15.21
CA ILE A 79 9.19 3.38 13.95
C ILE A 79 10.17 2.77 12.96
N TYR A 80 9.84 1.61 12.43
CA TYR A 80 10.54 0.93 11.33
C TYR A 80 9.61 0.89 10.12
N LEU A 81 9.98 1.58 9.05
CA LEU A 81 9.21 1.64 7.82
C LEU A 81 9.93 0.84 6.72
N THR A 82 9.22 -0.09 6.10
CA THR A 82 9.67 -0.76 4.87
C THR A 82 8.85 -0.25 3.69
N CYS A 83 9.53 0.22 2.64
CA CYS A 83 8.92 0.65 1.39
C CYS A 83 9.38 -0.25 0.25
N TYR A 84 8.45 -0.79 -0.55
CA TYR A 84 8.78 -1.40 -1.85
C TYR A 84 8.46 -0.42 -2.96
N GLU A 85 9.42 -0.17 -3.86
CA GLU A 85 9.23 0.62 -5.07
C GLU A 85 10.19 0.14 -6.17
N THR A 86 9.68 0.01 -7.38
CA THR A 86 10.45 -0.49 -8.53
C THR A 86 10.72 0.57 -9.60
N ASP A 87 10.01 1.71 -9.56
CA ASP A 87 10.17 2.77 -10.55
C ASP A 87 11.41 3.61 -10.25
N GLU A 88 12.47 3.42 -11.05
CA GLU A 88 13.73 4.14 -10.96
C GLU A 88 13.57 5.68 -11.04
N LEU A 89 12.50 6.18 -11.67
CA LEU A 89 12.23 7.61 -11.76
C LEU A 89 11.71 8.19 -10.43
N VAL A 90 11.01 7.37 -9.64
CA VAL A 90 10.40 7.77 -8.37
C VAL A 90 11.35 7.57 -7.20
N LEU A 91 12.20 6.56 -7.26
CA LEU A 91 13.12 6.19 -6.17
C LEU A 91 13.97 7.33 -5.59
N PRO A 92 14.57 8.24 -6.39
CA PRO A 92 15.33 9.35 -5.82
C PRO A 92 14.48 10.29 -4.97
N LEU A 93 13.22 10.53 -5.40
CA LEU A 93 12.29 11.37 -4.65
C LEU A 93 11.79 10.65 -3.40
N LEU A 94 11.43 9.37 -3.48
CA LEU A 94 11.08 8.56 -2.32
C LEU A 94 12.18 8.62 -1.27
N LYS A 95 13.44 8.39 -1.67
CA LYS A 95 14.59 8.45 -0.75
C LYS A 95 14.71 9.82 -0.08
N SER A 96 14.63 10.90 -0.86
CA SER A 96 14.70 12.27 -0.33
C SER A 96 13.58 12.55 0.68
N ASN A 97 12.35 12.10 0.40
CA ASN A 97 11.19 12.28 1.27
C ASN A 97 11.31 11.45 2.56
N LEU A 98 11.89 10.25 2.50
CA LEU A 98 12.10 9.41 3.68
C LEU A 98 13.28 9.89 4.53
N GLU A 99 14.32 10.49 3.95
CA GLU A 99 15.37 11.19 4.73
C GLU A 99 14.77 12.37 5.50
N LEU A 100 13.90 13.17 4.87
CA LEU A 100 13.19 14.24 5.57
C LEU A 100 12.34 13.69 6.74
N ALA A 101 11.63 12.58 6.53
CA ALA A 101 10.86 11.93 7.60
C ALA A 101 11.76 11.42 8.74
N LYS A 102 12.93 10.89 8.41
CA LYS A 102 13.91 10.45 9.39
C LYS A 102 14.48 11.62 10.21
N GLU A 103 14.81 12.74 9.54
CA GLU A 103 15.33 13.94 10.21
C GLU A 103 14.29 14.60 11.14
N GLU A 104 13.03 14.72 10.68
CA GLU A 104 11.97 15.37 11.44
C GLU A 104 11.34 14.48 12.54
N CYS A 105 11.23 13.16 12.30
CA CYS A 105 10.47 12.24 13.15
C CYS A 105 11.30 11.11 13.77
N GLY A 106 12.58 10.98 13.44
CA GLY A 106 13.47 9.95 14.03
C GLY A 106 13.15 8.52 13.61
N ILE A 107 12.51 8.31 12.45
CA ILE A 107 12.19 6.97 11.96
C ILE A 107 13.39 6.20 11.45
N ASN A 108 13.30 4.87 11.45
CA ASN A 108 14.18 4.01 10.67
C ASN A 108 13.43 3.57 9.42
N TYR A 109 14.08 3.58 8.26
CA TYR A 109 13.44 3.14 7.03
C TYR A 109 14.35 2.25 6.17
N GLU A 110 13.73 1.40 5.36
CA GLU A 110 14.34 0.58 4.33
C GLU A 110 13.57 0.73 3.02
N ILE A 111 14.27 0.97 1.91
CA ILE A 111 13.69 0.94 0.56
C ILE A 111 14.17 -0.33 -0.12
N ILE A 112 13.23 -1.18 -0.51
CA ILE A 112 13.48 -2.41 -1.24
C ILE A 112 13.11 -2.18 -2.71
N GLN A 113 14.15 -2.07 -3.55
CA GLN A 113 14.00 -1.90 -5.00
C GLN A 113 13.80 -3.25 -5.66
N ASP A 114 12.71 -3.95 -5.31
CA ASP A 114 12.36 -5.25 -5.88
C ASP A 114 10.84 -5.38 -6.01
N ASN A 115 10.40 -6.36 -6.79
CA ASN A 115 8.98 -6.64 -6.96
C ASN A 115 8.40 -7.26 -5.69
N TYR A 116 7.51 -6.53 -5.02
CA TYR A 116 6.90 -6.91 -3.76
C TYR A 116 6.26 -8.31 -3.77
N LEU A 117 5.70 -8.74 -4.92
CA LEU A 117 5.00 -10.02 -5.03
C LEU A 117 5.92 -11.21 -5.31
N THR A 118 7.07 -10.98 -5.94
CA THR A 118 7.98 -12.07 -6.37
C THR A 118 9.27 -12.15 -5.58
N SER A 119 9.58 -11.15 -4.75
CA SER A 119 10.75 -11.13 -3.87
C SER A 119 10.56 -11.93 -2.57
N GLN A 120 9.37 -12.48 -2.35
CA GLN A 120 9.00 -13.23 -1.15
C GLN A 120 8.11 -14.42 -1.49
N LEU A 121 8.02 -15.38 -0.58
CA LEU A 121 7.16 -16.56 -0.74
C LEU A 121 5.74 -16.23 -0.28
N PHE A 122 4.76 -16.66 -1.05
CA PHE A 122 3.34 -16.63 -0.71
C PHE A 122 2.85 -18.06 -0.53
N GLU A 123 3.06 -18.62 0.65
CA GLU A 123 2.58 -19.97 0.97
C GLU A 123 1.91 -20.01 2.34
N ASP A 124 0.73 -20.64 2.39
CA ASP A 124 0.02 -21.01 3.62
C ASP A 124 0.72 -22.21 4.35
N ASN A 125 2.03 -22.41 4.12
CA ASN A 125 2.74 -23.55 4.68
C ASN A 125 3.48 -23.15 5.96
N PRO A 126 3.06 -23.68 7.14
CA PRO A 126 3.70 -23.39 8.42
C PRO A 126 5.19 -23.72 8.50
N LEU A 127 5.70 -24.57 7.58
CA LEU A 127 7.12 -24.98 7.55
C LEU A 127 8.06 -23.91 6.98
N PHE A 128 7.51 -22.86 6.32
CA PHE A 128 8.29 -21.76 5.72
C PHE A 128 8.03 -20.40 6.37
N SER A 129 7.32 -20.37 7.50
CA SER A 129 6.91 -19.13 8.18
C SER A 129 8.05 -18.34 8.84
N ASP A 130 9.23 -18.95 9.04
CA ASP A 130 10.30 -18.34 9.84
C ASP A 130 11.02 -17.13 9.21
N ASN A 131 10.84 -16.88 7.90
CA ASN A 131 11.50 -15.77 7.19
C ASN A 131 10.55 -14.68 6.67
N THR A 132 9.25 -14.76 6.97
CA THR A 132 8.29 -13.74 6.52
C THR A 132 8.40 -12.50 7.40
N LYS A 133 8.79 -11.36 6.82
CA LYS A 133 8.70 -10.07 7.53
C LYS A 133 7.23 -9.77 7.80
N LEU A 134 6.87 -9.55 9.05
CA LEU A 134 5.52 -9.22 9.48
C LEU A 134 5.45 -7.78 9.99
N TYR A 135 4.33 -7.11 9.69
CA TYR A 135 4.12 -5.69 9.97
C TYR A 135 2.93 -5.46 10.89
N ASP A 136 3.02 -4.42 11.72
CA ASP A 136 1.94 -4.00 12.61
C ASP A 136 0.89 -3.19 11.86
N TYR A 137 1.31 -2.36 10.91
CA TYR A 137 0.40 -1.55 10.09
C TYR A 137 0.88 -1.54 8.64
N ILE A 138 -0.06 -1.77 7.73
CA ILE A 138 0.20 -1.76 6.28
C ILE A 138 -0.71 -0.73 5.63
N ILE A 139 -0.12 0.18 4.87
CA ILE A 139 -0.87 1.14 4.07
C ILE A 139 -0.45 1.00 2.60
N GLY A 140 -1.36 1.30 1.66
CA GLY A 140 -0.96 1.27 0.26
C GLY A 140 -2.03 1.72 -0.72
N ASN A 141 -1.53 2.12 -1.88
CA ASN A 141 -2.29 2.34 -3.10
C ASN A 141 -1.66 1.49 -4.22
N PRO A 142 -1.99 0.18 -4.26
CA PRO A 142 -1.34 -0.75 -5.19
C PRO A 142 -1.65 -0.42 -6.65
N PRO A 143 -0.80 -0.87 -7.61
CA PRO A 143 -1.01 -0.58 -9.04
C PRO A 143 -2.27 -1.27 -9.58
N TYR A 144 -3.12 -0.51 -10.34
CA TYR A 144 -4.36 -1.02 -10.94
C TYR A 144 -4.11 -1.52 -12.36
N LEU A 145 -3.32 -2.59 -12.48
CA LEU A 145 -2.89 -3.15 -13.76
C LEU A 145 -3.31 -4.62 -13.88
N LYS A 146 -4.01 -4.95 -14.97
CA LYS A 146 -4.26 -6.35 -15.34
C LYS A 146 -2.98 -6.97 -15.89
N ILE A 147 -2.68 -8.18 -15.44
CA ILE A 147 -1.51 -8.94 -15.91
C ILE A 147 -1.95 -10.28 -16.51
N PRO A 148 -1.17 -10.85 -17.44
CA PRO A 148 -1.41 -12.20 -17.95
C PRO A 148 -1.36 -13.24 -16.81
N LYS A 149 -2.10 -14.34 -16.95
CA LYS A 149 -2.05 -15.45 -15.98
C LYS A 149 -0.67 -16.13 -15.91
N GLU A 150 0.14 -15.96 -16.96
CA GLU A 150 1.51 -16.47 -17.07
C GLU A 150 2.55 -15.54 -16.44
N ALA A 151 2.16 -14.34 -16.00
CA ALA A 151 3.07 -13.40 -15.34
C ALA A 151 3.65 -14.01 -14.06
N LYS A 152 4.86 -13.59 -13.70
CA LYS A 152 5.59 -14.10 -12.52
C LYS A 152 4.78 -13.88 -11.23
N GLU A 153 4.15 -12.73 -11.09
CA GLU A 153 3.30 -12.36 -9.96
C GLU A 153 2.09 -13.28 -9.83
N ALA A 154 1.43 -13.62 -10.94
CA ALA A 154 0.30 -14.54 -10.93
C ALA A 154 0.73 -15.97 -10.56
N LYS A 155 1.90 -16.39 -11.05
CA LYS A 155 2.48 -17.70 -10.73
C LYS A 155 2.97 -17.81 -9.29
N ALA A 156 3.41 -16.70 -8.70
CA ALA A 156 3.82 -16.65 -7.29
C ALA A 156 2.62 -16.83 -6.33
N MET A 157 1.39 -16.54 -6.78
CA MET A 157 0.19 -16.51 -5.92
C MET A 157 -0.98 -17.30 -6.54
N PRO A 158 -0.82 -18.58 -6.90
CA PRO A 158 -1.82 -19.35 -7.64
C PRO A 158 -3.11 -19.59 -6.84
N SER A 159 -3.03 -19.63 -5.51
CA SER A 159 -4.17 -19.87 -4.62
C SER A 159 -5.22 -18.77 -4.66
N VAL A 160 -4.82 -17.52 -4.92
CA VAL A 160 -5.72 -16.35 -4.99
C VAL A 160 -6.08 -15.96 -6.42
N CYS A 161 -5.40 -16.51 -7.42
CA CYS A 161 -5.62 -16.20 -8.83
C CYS A 161 -6.71 -17.08 -9.47
N TYR A 162 -7.56 -16.45 -10.30
CA TYR A 162 -8.47 -17.12 -11.22
C TYR A 162 -8.58 -16.31 -12.52
N GLY A 163 -8.21 -16.89 -13.64
CA GLY A 163 -8.21 -16.18 -14.95
C GLY A 163 -7.09 -15.12 -15.03
N THR A 164 -7.42 -13.93 -15.53
CA THR A 164 -6.48 -12.82 -15.73
C THR A 164 -6.49 -11.90 -14.50
N PRO A 165 -5.46 -11.97 -13.63
CA PRO A 165 -5.47 -11.20 -12.40
C PRO A 165 -5.15 -9.71 -12.62
N ASN A 166 -5.45 -8.91 -11.58
CA ASN A 166 -5.02 -7.53 -11.49
C ASN A 166 -4.06 -7.40 -10.29
N LEU A 167 -3.02 -6.59 -10.43
CA LEU A 167 -1.98 -6.46 -9.41
C LEU A 167 -2.53 -6.02 -8.06
N TYR A 168 -3.52 -5.12 -8.01
CA TYR A 168 -4.00 -4.56 -6.74
C TYR A 168 -4.47 -5.63 -5.75
N PHE A 169 -5.16 -6.67 -6.20
CA PHE A 169 -5.63 -7.71 -5.28
C PHE A 169 -4.53 -8.71 -4.92
N LEU A 170 -3.51 -8.88 -5.75
CA LEU A 170 -2.32 -9.65 -5.40
C LEU A 170 -1.50 -8.93 -4.32
N PHE A 171 -1.29 -7.61 -4.48
CA PHE A 171 -0.69 -6.77 -3.44
C PHE A 171 -1.47 -6.86 -2.13
N TRP A 172 -2.79 -6.83 -2.20
CA TRP A 172 -3.63 -6.93 -1.02
C TRP A 172 -3.53 -8.31 -0.34
N ALA A 173 -3.58 -9.41 -1.10
CA ALA A 173 -3.39 -10.75 -0.55
C ALA A 173 -2.00 -10.93 0.07
N MET A 174 -0.94 -10.41 -0.56
CA MET A 174 0.41 -10.40 0.00
C MET A 174 0.48 -9.52 1.26
N GLY A 175 -0.20 -8.37 1.28
CA GLY A 175 -0.29 -7.51 2.47
C GLY A 175 -0.94 -8.24 3.64
N ILE A 176 -2.02 -8.99 3.40
CA ILE A 176 -2.65 -9.85 4.44
C ILE A 176 -1.66 -10.92 4.93
N HIS A 177 -0.90 -11.53 4.01
CA HIS A 177 0.13 -12.52 4.36
C HIS A 177 1.26 -11.93 5.24
N ASN A 178 1.60 -10.67 5.02
CA ASN A 178 2.62 -9.96 5.79
C ASN A 178 2.08 -9.25 7.05
N LEU A 179 0.79 -9.36 7.35
CA LEU A 179 0.18 -8.72 8.51
C LEU A 179 0.38 -9.57 9.76
N LYS A 180 0.85 -8.96 10.84
CA LYS A 180 0.87 -9.63 12.17
C LYS A 180 -0.57 -9.90 12.63
N GLN A 181 -0.73 -10.86 13.52
CA GLN A 181 -2.02 -11.10 14.17
C GLN A 181 -2.48 -9.84 14.92
N ASP A 182 -3.77 -9.55 14.85
CA ASP A 182 -4.40 -8.38 15.48
C ASP A 182 -3.89 -7.02 14.99
N SER A 183 -3.25 -7.00 13.83
CA SER A 183 -2.72 -5.81 13.17
C SER A 183 -3.63 -5.34 12.03
N GLU A 184 -3.35 -4.18 11.44
CA GLU A 184 -4.29 -3.52 10.53
C GLU A 184 -3.66 -3.18 9.18
N LEU A 185 -4.45 -3.37 8.12
CA LEU A 185 -4.11 -2.97 6.76
C LEU A 185 -5.17 -1.99 6.24
N VAL A 186 -4.73 -0.88 5.66
CA VAL A 186 -5.59 0.12 5.00
C VAL A 186 -5.14 0.30 3.55
N TYR A 187 -5.99 -0.07 2.61
CA TYR A 187 -5.73 0.07 1.19
C TYR A 187 -6.80 0.90 0.48
N ILE A 188 -6.39 1.63 -0.56
CA ILE A 188 -7.29 2.19 -1.56
C ILE A 188 -7.22 1.31 -2.81
N VAL A 189 -8.36 0.77 -3.24
CA VAL A 189 -8.44 -0.24 -4.32
C VAL A 189 -9.68 -0.06 -5.17
N PRO A 190 -9.69 -0.53 -6.44
CA PRO A 190 -10.91 -0.63 -7.23
C PRO A 190 -11.94 -1.52 -6.55
N ARG A 191 -13.22 -1.12 -6.55
CA ARG A 191 -14.29 -1.93 -5.92
C ARG A 191 -14.67 -3.19 -6.71
N SER A 192 -14.10 -3.42 -7.89
CA SER A 192 -14.42 -4.58 -8.75
C SER A 192 -14.23 -5.95 -8.10
N TRP A 193 -13.41 -6.05 -7.04
CA TRP A 193 -13.24 -7.31 -6.28
C TRP A 193 -14.50 -7.77 -5.54
N THR A 194 -15.45 -6.88 -5.29
CA THR A 194 -16.69 -7.20 -4.55
C THR A 194 -17.60 -8.15 -5.31
N SER A 195 -17.44 -8.28 -6.63
CA SER A 195 -18.26 -9.11 -7.51
C SER A 195 -17.41 -9.85 -8.55
N GLY A 196 -18.06 -10.67 -9.36
CA GLY A 196 -17.45 -11.39 -10.46
C GLY A 196 -16.66 -12.65 -10.06
N ALA A 197 -16.56 -13.59 -11.02
CA ALA A 197 -15.90 -14.88 -10.81
C ALA A 197 -14.38 -14.77 -10.66
N TYR A 198 -13.75 -13.79 -11.33
CA TYR A 198 -12.30 -13.60 -11.29
C TYR A 198 -11.75 -13.33 -9.90
N PHE A 199 -12.56 -12.73 -9.02
CA PHE A 199 -12.15 -12.39 -7.65
C PHE A 199 -12.62 -13.43 -6.61
N LYS A 200 -13.24 -14.55 -7.03
CA LYS A 200 -13.80 -15.54 -6.09
C LYS A 200 -12.74 -16.09 -5.14
N ARG A 201 -11.58 -16.53 -5.68
CA ARG A 201 -10.50 -17.09 -4.87
C ARG A 201 -9.89 -16.05 -3.93
N PHE A 202 -9.68 -14.83 -4.42
CA PHE A 202 -9.21 -13.72 -3.59
C PHE A 202 -10.20 -13.41 -2.45
N ARG A 203 -11.51 -13.33 -2.71
CA ARG A 203 -12.51 -13.13 -1.66
C ARG A 203 -12.51 -14.26 -0.62
N GLN A 204 -12.36 -15.52 -1.06
CA GLN A 204 -12.25 -16.65 -0.15
C GLN A 204 -11.00 -16.52 0.74
N TYR A 205 -9.88 -16.11 0.18
CA TYR A 205 -8.66 -15.85 0.94
C TYR A 205 -8.86 -14.70 1.94
N LEU A 206 -9.37 -13.55 1.47
CA LEU A 206 -9.63 -12.38 2.30
C LEU A 206 -10.49 -12.72 3.53
N PHE A 207 -11.65 -13.33 3.31
CA PHE A 207 -12.59 -13.64 4.41
C PHE A 207 -12.17 -14.83 5.29
N LYS A 208 -11.20 -15.62 4.85
CA LYS A 208 -10.57 -16.65 5.68
C LYS A 208 -9.57 -16.05 6.69
N HIS A 209 -8.85 -15.00 6.29
CA HIS A 209 -7.71 -14.48 7.06
C HIS A 209 -7.97 -13.14 7.75
N CYS A 210 -8.96 -12.37 7.31
CA CYS A 210 -9.23 -11.02 7.83
C CYS A 210 -10.72 -10.74 7.98
N VAL A 211 -10.99 -9.77 8.84
CA VAL A 211 -12.30 -9.11 8.97
C VAL A 211 -12.19 -7.70 8.39
N ILE A 212 -13.15 -7.31 7.55
CA ILE A 212 -13.29 -5.92 7.10
C ILE A 212 -13.91 -5.13 8.24
N THR A 213 -13.20 -4.11 8.74
CA THR A 213 -13.68 -3.25 9.82
C THR A 213 -14.25 -1.94 9.31
N ASP A 214 -13.69 -1.40 8.22
CA ASP A 214 -14.12 -0.14 7.64
C ASP A 214 -14.12 -0.20 6.11
N MET A 215 -15.10 0.46 5.49
CA MET A 215 -15.19 0.60 4.05
C MET A 215 -15.72 1.99 3.71
N HIS A 216 -14.92 2.78 3.01
CA HIS A 216 -15.30 4.10 2.53
C HIS A 216 -15.51 4.09 1.01
N LEU A 217 -16.70 4.48 0.59
CA LEU A 217 -17.11 4.61 -0.82
C LEU A 217 -17.05 6.08 -1.21
N PHE A 218 -16.44 6.39 -2.35
CA PHE A 218 -16.44 7.73 -2.89
C PHE A 218 -17.72 7.97 -3.71
N GLU A 219 -18.44 9.05 -3.42
CA GLU A 219 -19.66 9.43 -4.15
C GLU A 219 -19.35 9.92 -5.58
N SER A 220 -18.14 10.43 -5.82
CA SER A 220 -17.72 10.97 -7.12
C SER A 220 -16.32 10.46 -7.48
N ARG A 221 -16.17 10.05 -8.75
CA ARG A 221 -14.91 9.51 -9.30
C ARG A 221 -13.79 10.56 -9.36
N ASP A 222 -14.15 11.83 -9.49
CA ASP A 222 -13.21 12.92 -9.78
C ASP A 222 -12.48 13.45 -8.53
N LYS A 223 -12.92 13.06 -7.33
CA LYS A 223 -12.41 13.58 -6.05
C LYS A 223 -11.27 12.77 -5.44
N VAL A 224 -10.96 11.58 -5.97
CA VAL A 224 -10.01 10.65 -5.34
C VAL A 224 -8.57 10.95 -5.75
N PHE A 225 -8.37 11.35 -7.00
CA PHE A 225 -7.05 11.61 -7.58
C PHE A 225 -7.12 12.93 -8.37
N ASP A 226 -6.49 13.98 -7.87
CA ASP A 226 -6.54 15.32 -8.46
C ASP A 226 -6.09 15.31 -9.94
N GLY A 227 -7.04 15.55 -10.84
CA GLY A 227 -6.80 15.68 -12.28
C GLY A 227 -6.42 14.40 -13.03
N GLU A 228 -6.49 13.23 -12.41
CA GLU A 228 -6.28 11.94 -13.07
C GLU A 228 -7.63 11.22 -13.24
N SER A 229 -8.04 10.96 -14.49
CA SER A 229 -9.24 10.19 -14.79
C SER A 229 -9.03 8.72 -14.47
N VAL A 230 -9.33 8.31 -13.23
CA VAL A 230 -9.44 6.89 -12.87
C VAL A 230 -10.79 6.40 -13.35
N LEU A 231 -10.79 5.51 -14.34
CA LEU A 231 -12.01 4.94 -14.92
C LEU A 231 -12.73 3.97 -13.96
N GLN A 232 -12.09 3.58 -12.87
CA GLN A 232 -12.63 2.60 -11.92
C GLN A 232 -13.10 3.30 -10.64
N GLU A 233 -14.29 2.89 -10.15
CA GLU A 233 -14.74 3.29 -8.82
C GLU A 233 -13.81 2.65 -7.78
N THR A 234 -13.19 3.50 -6.97
CA THR A 234 -12.29 3.09 -5.89
C THR A 234 -12.98 3.13 -4.54
N ILE A 235 -12.48 2.34 -3.62
CA ILE A 235 -12.89 2.32 -2.22
C ILE A 235 -11.64 2.34 -1.34
N ILE A 236 -11.75 2.93 -0.16
CA ILE A 236 -10.77 2.71 0.91
C ILE A 236 -11.33 1.62 1.82
N ILE A 237 -10.48 0.66 2.15
CA ILE A 237 -10.86 -0.48 2.95
C ILE A 237 -9.84 -0.71 4.05
N LYS A 238 -10.34 -0.99 5.25
CA LYS A 238 -9.52 -1.44 6.39
C LYS A 238 -9.87 -2.87 6.72
N VAL A 239 -8.86 -3.68 6.95
CA VAL A 239 -8.98 -5.06 7.46
C VAL A 239 -8.10 -5.27 8.67
N LYS A 240 -8.53 -6.21 9.50
CA LYS A 240 -7.80 -6.68 10.68
C LYS A 240 -7.77 -8.21 10.71
#